data_7a263ae3a6d79bc704fc8c4d9dcefcfe
#
_entry.id   7a263ae3a6d79bc704fc8c4d9dcefcfe
#
_cell.length_a   1.000
_cell.length_b   1.000
_cell.length_c   1.000
_cell.angle_alpha   90.00
_cell.angle_beta   90.00
_cell.angle_gamma   90.00
#
_symmetry.space_group_name_H-M   'P 1'
#
loop_
_entity.id
_entity.type
_entity.pdbx_description
1 polymer ?
#
loop_
_entity_poly.entity_id
_entity_poly.type
_entity_poly.pdbx_seq_one_letter_code
_entity_poly.pdbx_strand_id
1 'polypeptide(L)'
;MPSFNYNAVDKLGRLAMGQVDAINEVDLEIRLERMGLDLITFRPAKKSTSLLNRNKVSNQDLVMFCFQLEQLTSAGVPLLECLSDLRESTGNPYFQKVLGAVSAEVEGGKMLSQALADHPGVFSAVFVSLIDAGEQTGQLPVVLNNLFNTLRWQDELMSQTKKLLAYPAFVAVVVLGAVAFLMTYLVPQMVSFLRNMGQELPLNTKILIAISNAFVNYWWLIIGLPIVIVLVLVTVIQSNPQARYRFDMLKLSLPVTGPILHKIIMARFARYFALMYQTGIPILDAIKICENIVGNRVVADALSRVHAQINAGDSMSESFRNAGLFPQLVVRMIKVGENTGGLDKSLLNISYFYDRDVNDSMQKMLKMIEPALTVILGGILAFIMFSVLGPVYDTFGKLKF
;
A
#
# COMPACT_ATOMS: atom_id res chain seq x y z
N MET A 1 9.67 -25.86 13.90
CA MET A 1 10.33 -26.52 15.04
C MET A 1 10.23 -25.58 16.24
N PRO A 2 10.11 -26.06 17.47
CA PRO A 2 10.19 -25.18 18.63
C PRO A 2 11.62 -24.65 18.80
N SER A 3 11.74 -23.35 19.11
CA SER A 3 13.02 -22.69 19.37
C SER A 3 13.32 -22.69 20.87
N PHE A 4 14.55 -22.96 21.24
CA PHE A 4 15.02 -22.96 22.62
C PHE A 4 16.13 -21.93 22.79
N ASN A 5 15.99 -21.09 23.82
CA ASN A 5 17.11 -20.27 24.30
C ASN A 5 17.98 -21.11 25.22
N TYR A 6 19.27 -21.19 24.93
CA TYR A 6 20.21 -21.99 25.72
C TYR A 6 21.29 -21.14 26.35
N ASN A 7 21.78 -21.60 27.48
CA ASN A 7 23.05 -21.21 28.10
C ASN A 7 23.93 -22.45 28.12
N ALA A 8 25.06 -22.37 27.46
CA ALA A 8 26.02 -23.46 27.33
C ALA A 8 27.43 -22.97 27.64
N VAL A 9 28.37 -23.90 27.85
CA VAL A 9 29.80 -23.59 28.08
C VAL A 9 30.63 -24.25 26.99
N ASP A 10 31.62 -23.54 26.49
CA ASP A 10 32.61 -24.11 25.56
C ASP A 10 33.67 -24.93 26.33
N LYS A 11 34.49 -25.70 25.62
CA LYS A 11 35.57 -26.50 26.21
C LYS A 11 36.64 -25.69 26.99
N LEU A 12 36.60 -24.36 26.89
CA LEU A 12 37.47 -23.43 27.59
C LEU A 12 36.78 -22.77 28.80
N GLY A 13 35.56 -23.21 29.17
CA GLY A 13 34.82 -22.71 30.33
C GLY A 13 34.13 -21.37 30.09
N ARG A 14 34.02 -20.88 28.84
CA ARG A 14 33.34 -19.62 28.52
C ARG A 14 31.87 -19.83 28.27
N LEU A 15 31.01 -18.99 28.87
CA LEU A 15 29.60 -18.99 28.68
C LEU A 15 29.21 -18.56 27.26
N ALA A 16 28.48 -19.42 26.58
CA ALA A 16 27.85 -19.15 25.28
C ALA A 16 26.33 -19.13 25.46
N MET A 17 25.69 -18.06 25.05
CA MET A 17 24.22 -17.90 25.08
C MET A 17 23.73 -17.75 23.65
N GLY A 18 22.62 -18.43 23.31
CA GLY A 18 22.06 -18.36 21.96
C GLY A 18 20.67 -18.96 21.89
N GLN A 19 20.17 -19.02 20.66
CA GLN A 19 18.89 -19.65 20.33
C GLN A 19 19.10 -20.70 19.25
N VAL A 20 18.56 -21.91 19.47
CA VAL A 20 18.62 -23.03 18.49
C VAL A 20 17.24 -23.64 18.35
N ASP A 21 16.89 -24.00 17.13
CA ASP A 21 15.68 -24.73 16.83
C ASP A 21 15.95 -26.23 16.99
N ALA A 22 15.15 -26.89 17.86
CA ALA A 22 15.26 -28.32 18.09
C ALA A 22 13.87 -28.95 18.21
N ILE A 23 13.74 -30.25 17.91
CA ILE A 23 12.46 -30.96 18.00
C ILE A 23 12.09 -31.19 19.46
N ASN A 24 13.07 -31.50 20.28
CA ASN A 24 12.96 -31.76 21.71
C ASN A 24 14.29 -31.44 22.42
N GLU A 25 14.31 -31.62 23.73
CA GLU A 25 15.49 -31.38 24.58
C GLU A 25 16.72 -32.21 24.17
N VAL A 26 16.49 -33.47 23.83
CA VAL A 26 17.57 -34.37 23.40
C VAL A 26 18.19 -33.93 22.06
N ASP A 27 17.39 -33.47 21.10
CA ASP A 27 17.86 -32.91 19.83
C ASP A 27 18.64 -31.61 20.05
N LEU A 28 18.22 -30.78 21.02
CA LEU A 28 18.93 -29.57 21.41
C LEU A 28 20.33 -29.89 21.93
N GLU A 29 20.45 -30.85 22.83
CA GLU A 29 21.69 -31.27 23.45
C GLU A 29 22.67 -31.82 22.40
N ILE A 30 22.21 -32.72 21.52
CA ILE A 30 23.01 -33.28 20.42
C ILE A 30 23.52 -32.18 19.46
N ARG A 31 22.70 -31.18 19.17
CA ARG A 31 23.11 -30.07 18.30
C ARG A 31 24.16 -29.16 18.93
N LEU A 32 24.00 -28.88 20.23
CA LEU A 32 24.98 -28.08 20.97
C LEU A 32 26.31 -28.84 21.17
N GLU A 33 26.26 -30.14 21.44
CA GLU A 33 27.46 -30.99 21.54
C GLU A 33 28.22 -31.02 20.22
N ARG A 34 27.53 -31.07 19.06
CA ARG A 34 28.17 -30.93 17.74
C ARG A 34 28.86 -29.57 17.51
N MET A 35 28.34 -28.52 18.17
CA MET A 35 28.94 -27.18 18.14
C MET A 35 30.10 -27.06 19.19
N GLY A 36 30.39 -28.10 19.96
CA GLY A 36 31.39 -28.10 21.01
C GLY A 36 30.97 -27.32 22.26
N LEU A 37 29.66 -27.24 22.51
CA LEU A 37 29.02 -26.54 23.62
C LEU A 37 28.30 -27.51 24.52
N ASP A 38 28.59 -27.49 25.83
CA ASP A 38 27.88 -28.28 26.85
C ASP A 38 26.71 -27.46 27.41
N LEU A 39 25.50 -28.02 27.34
CA LEU A 39 24.26 -27.37 27.79
C LEU A 39 24.21 -27.25 29.33
N ILE A 40 24.04 -26.01 29.83
CA ILE A 40 23.84 -25.77 31.26
C ILE A 40 22.34 -25.64 31.59
N THR A 41 21.66 -24.77 30.87
CA THR A 41 20.24 -24.52 31.05
C THR A 41 19.59 -24.15 29.70
N PHE A 42 18.33 -24.56 29.56
CA PHE A 42 17.52 -24.13 28.42
C PHE A 42 16.14 -23.63 28.88
N ARG A 43 15.54 -22.78 28.08
CA ARG A 43 14.14 -22.39 28.22
C ARG A 43 13.49 -22.40 26.84
N PRO A 44 12.26 -22.95 26.70
CA PRO A 44 11.54 -22.78 25.46
C PRO A 44 11.44 -21.27 25.17
N ALA A 45 11.90 -20.86 24.01
CA ALA A 45 11.76 -19.48 23.60
C ALA A 45 10.27 -19.16 23.57
N LYS A 46 9.80 -18.34 24.52
CA LYS A 46 8.46 -17.78 24.43
C LYS A 46 8.39 -17.15 23.05
N LYS A 47 7.48 -17.64 22.19
CA LYS A 47 7.12 -16.88 20.97
C LYS A 47 6.80 -15.48 21.48
N SER A 48 7.72 -14.55 21.28
CA SER A 48 7.45 -13.15 21.50
C SER A 48 6.32 -12.84 20.53
N THR A 49 5.12 -12.83 21.06
CA THR A 49 3.96 -12.24 20.40
C THR A 49 4.15 -10.73 20.46
N SER A 50 5.21 -10.25 19.86
CA SER A 50 5.30 -8.89 19.41
C SER A 50 4.24 -8.77 18.32
N LEU A 51 3.07 -8.29 18.71
CA LEU A 51 1.95 -7.93 17.81
C LEU A 51 2.37 -6.91 16.75
N LEU A 52 3.60 -6.40 16.82
CA LEU A 52 4.22 -5.44 15.92
C LEU A 52 5.23 -6.06 14.94
N ASN A 53 5.67 -7.31 15.13
CA ASN A 53 6.55 -7.96 14.17
C ASN A 53 5.67 -8.60 13.07
N ARG A 54 5.15 -7.78 12.18
CA ARG A 54 4.47 -8.23 10.96
C ARG A 54 5.50 -9.02 10.15
N ASN A 55 5.29 -10.32 10.02
CA ASN A 55 5.91 -11.19 9.02
C ASN A 55 5.52 -10.69 7.61
N LYS A 56 6.05 -9.56 7.20
CA LYS A 56 5.71 -8.94 5.92
C LYS A 56 6.99 -8.48 5.22
N VAL A 57 7.12 -8.90 3.98
CA VAL A 57 8.14 -8.40 3.07
C VAL A 57 7.67 -7.05 2.51
N SER A 58 8.55 -6.07 2.53
CA SER A 58 8.25 -4.74 1.97
C SER A 58 8.41 -4.74 0.44
N ASN A 59 7.81 -3.75 -0.24
CA ASN A 59 8.06 -3.58 -1.66
C ASN A 59 9.54 -3.28 -1.94
N GLN A 60 10.23 -2.59 -1.04
CA GLN A 60 11.66 -2.31 -1.18
C GLN A 60 12.52 -3.58 -1.10
N ASP A 61 12.13 -4.54 -0.24
CA ASP A 61 12.80 -5.85 -0.19
C ASP A 61 12.67 -6.57 -1.56
N LEU A 62 11.47 -6.54 -2.17
CA LEU A 62 11.24 -7.15 -3.48
C LEU A 62 11.95 -6.41 -4.61
N VAL A 63 12.01 -5.10 -4.56
CA VAL A 63 12.79 -4.28 -5.53
C VAL A 63 14.26 -4.66 -5.47
N MET A 64 14.83 -4.75 -4.26
CA MET A 64 16.22 -5.12 -4.06
C MET A 64 16.49 -6.57 -4.48
N PHE A 65 15.57 -7.48 -4.17
CA PHE A 65 15.63 -8.88 -4.61
C PHE A 65 15.70 -8.99 -6.14
N CYS A 66 14.78 -8.32 -6.87
CA CYS A 66 14.80 -8.33 -8.33
C CYS A 66 16.07 -7.73 -8.90
N PHE A 67 16.55 -6.62 -8.33
CA PHE A 67 17.76 -5.95 -8.76
C PHE A 67 18.99 -6.84 -8.61
N GLN A 68 19.20 -7.38 -7.42
CA GLN A 68 20.37 -8.21 -7.13
C GLN A 68 20.34 -9.54 -7.92
N LEU A 69 19.15 -10.18 -7.98
CA LEU A 69 19.00 -11.42 -8.74
C LEU A 69 19.23 -11.19 -10.24
N GLU A 70 18.76 -10.07 -10.79
CA GLU A 70 19.02 -9.69 -12.19
C GLU A 70 20.51 -9.49 -12.45
N GLN A 71 21.22 -8.73 -11.59
CA GLN A 71 22.64 -8.47 -11.73
C GLN A 71 23.48 -9.77 -11.70
N LEU A 72 23.20 -10.66 -10.74
CA LEU A 72 23.90 -11.92 -10.58
C LEU A 72 23.64 -12.89 -11.74
N THR A 73 22.36 -13.02 -12.14
CA THR A 73 21.99 -13.90 -13.26
C THR A 73 22.50 -13.37 -14.60
N SER A 74 22.53 -12.04 -14.80
CA SER A 74 23.15 -11.41 -15.99
C SER A 74 24.67 -11.62 -16.03
N ALA A 75 25.33 -11.70 -14.87
CA ALA A 75 26.75 -12.04 -14.76
C ALA A 75 27.04 -13.54 -14.94
N GLY A 76 26.01 -14.38 -15.10
CA GLY A 76 26.14 -15.82 -15.30
C GLY A 76 26.36 -16.62 -14.00
N VAL A 77 26.10 -16.03 -12.83
CA VAL A 77 26.19 -16.73 -11.54
C VAL A 77 25.06 -17.78 -11.47
N PRO A 78 25.36 -19.01 -11.00
CA PRO A 78 24.36 -20.04 -10.84
C PRO A 78 23.20 -19.62 -9.92
N LEU A 79 21.95 -19.95 -10.26
CA LEU A 79 20.76 -19.50 -9.56
C LEU A 79 20.77 -19.83 -8.06
N LEU A 80 21.24 -21.01 -7.68
CA LEU A 80 21.33 -21.43 -6.28
C LEU A 80 22.29 -20.55 -5.47
N GLU A 81 23.43 -20.17 -6.07
CA GLU A 81 24.40 -19.26 -5.47
C GLU A 81 23.80 -17.88 -5.31
N CYS A 82 23.11 -17.38 -6.35
CA CYS A 82 22.36 -16.11 -6.25
C CYS A 82 21.37 -16.10 -5.08
N LEU A 83 20.56 -17.17 -4.93
CA LEU A 83 19.56 -17.26 -3.86
C LEU A 83 20.22 -17.33 -2.46
N SER A 84 21.38 -17.98 -2.34
CA SER A 84 22.15 -18.03 -1.09
C SER A 84 22.66 -16.64 -0.71
N ASP A 85 23.27 -15.92 -1.64
CA ASP A 85 23.79 -14.57 -1.43
C ASP A 85 22.67 -13.59 -1.06
N LEU A 86 21.53 -13.69 -1.75
CA LEU A 86 20.35 -12.86 -1.47
C LEU A 86 19.77 -13.13 -0.08
N ARG A 87 19.78 -14.39 0.36
CA ARG A 87 19.36 -14.75 1.72
C ARG A 87 20.26 -14.12 2.77
N GLU A 88 21.56 -14.10 2.56
CA GLU A 88 22.54 -13.54 3.51
C GLU A 88 22.53 -12.01 3.52
N SER A 89 22.32 -11.38 2.38
CA SER A 89 22.33 -9.93 2.23
C SER A 89 21.04 -9.22 2.69
N THR A 90 19.90 -9.95 2.74
CA THR A 90 18.63 -9.31 3.13
C THR A 90 18.54 -9.06 4.64
N GLY A 91 18.17 -7.84 5.05
CA GLY A 91 17.99 -7.45 6.45
C GLY A 91 16.65 -7.89 7.08
N ASN A 92 15.73 -8.45 6.30
CA ASN A 92 14.40 -8.86 6.76
C ASN A 92 14.41 -10.35 7.17
N PRO A 93 14.30 -10.69 8.49
CA PRO A 93 14.39 -12.07 8.95
C PRO A 93 13.28 -13.00 8.40
N TYR A 94 12.10 -12.44 8.11
CA TYR A 94 11.03 -13.21 7.50
C TYR A 94 11.36 -13.51 6.03
N PHE A 95 11.90 -12.55 5.30
CA PHE A 95 12.30 -12.73 3.92
C PHE A 95 13.49 -13.71 3.79
N GLN A 96 14.45 -13.67 4.73
CA GLN A 96 15.52 -14.68 4.82
C GLN A 96 14.98 -16.11 4.91
N LYS A 97 13.94 -16.34 5.74
CA LYS A 97 13.29 -17.64 5.87
C LYS A 97 12.60 -18.07 4.58
N VAL A 98 11.93 -17.15 3.91
CA VAL A 98 11.26 -17.40 2.62
C VAL A 98 12.30 -17.75 1.55
N LEU A 99 13.38 -16.97 1.43
CA LEU A 99 14.44 -17.24 0.47
C LEU A 99 15.18 -18.57 0.76
N GLY A 100 15.34 -18.91 2.04
CA GLY A 100 15.89 -20.21 2.43
C GLY A 100 15.00 -21.39 2.01
N ALA A 101 13.68 -21.26 2.13
CA ALA A 101 12.74 -22.26 1.66
C ALA A 101 12.76 -22.37 0.13
N VAL A 102 12.73 -21.24 -0.58
CA VAL A 102 12.82 -21.18 -2.05
C VAL A 102 14.13 -21.83 -2.53
N SER A 103 15.28 -21.50 -1.91
CA SER A 103 16.57 -22.10 -2.25
C SER A 103 16.57 -23.62 -2.09
N ALA A 104 16.02 -24.14 -0.97
CA ALA A 104 15.95 -25.58 -0.73
C ALA A 104 15.03 -26.31 -1.74
N GLU A 105 13.94 -25.66 -2.18
CA GLU A 105 13.04 -26.25 -3.19
C GLU A 105 13.67 -26.26 -4.60
N VAL A 106 14.40 -25.21 -4.96
CA VAL A 106 15.15 -25.12 -6.22
C VAL A 106 16.31 -26.13 -6.21
N GLU A 107 17.02 -26.29 -5.09
CA GLU A 107 18.03 -27.34 -4.92
C GLU A 107 17.43 -28.74 -5.06
N GLY A 108 16.17 -28.91 -4.62
CA GLY A 108 15.39 -30.14 -4.82
C GLY A 108 14.89 -30.37 -6.26
N GLY A 109 15.21 -29.48 -7.20
CA GLY A 109 14.89 -29.61 -8.63
C GLY A 109 13.57 -28.95 -9.06
N LYS A 110 12.89 -28.16 -8.19
CA LYS A 110 11.75 -27.33 -8.61
C LYS A 110 12.24 -26.14 -9.44
N MET A 111 11.41 -25.69 -10.38
CA MET A 111 11.60 -24.40 -11.06
C MET A 111 11.51 -23.25 -10.04
N LEU A 112 12.23 -22.15 -10.28
CA LEU A 112 12.17 -20.96 -9.42
C LEU A 112 10.73 -20.44 -9.32
N SER A 113 10.02 -20.36 -10.44
CA SER A 113 8.61 -19.94 -10.50
C SER A 113 7.72 -20.78 -9.58
N GLN A 114 7.89 -22.11 -9.56
CA GLN A 114 7.13 -23.03 -8.72
C GLN A 114 7.46 -22.82 -7.23
N ALA A 115 8.74 -22.69 -6.89
CA ALA A 115 9.16 -22.43 -5.51
C ALA A 115 8.65 -21.08 -4.99
N LEU A 116 8.61 -20.05 -5.83
CA LEU A 116 8.04 -18.75 -5.48
C LEU A 116 6.52 -18.79 -5.30
N ALA A 117 5.82 -19.65 -6.08
CA ALA A 117 4.36 -19.82 -6.00
C ALA A 117 3.88 -20.34 -4.64
N ASP A 118 4.72 -21.10 -3.92
CA ASP A 118 4.42 -21.62 -2.58
C ASP A 118 4.40 -20.49 -1.50
N HIS A 119 4.83 -19.29 -1.88
CA HIS A 119 4.85 -18.11 -1.00
C HIS A 119 3.96 -16.93 -1.49
N PRO A 120 2.62 -17.12 -1.65
CA PRO A 120 1.72 -16.11 -2.24
C PRO A 120 1.57 -14.84 -1.38
N GLY A 121 1.96 -14.89 -0.12
CA GLY A 121 2.02 -13.72 0.77
C GLY A 121 3.17 -12.77 0.47
N VAL A 122 4.18 -13.22 -0.29
CA VAL A 122 5.36 -12.46 -0.68
C VAL A 122 5.36 -12.20 -2.18
N PHE A 123 5.20 -13.23 -2.98
CA PHE A 123 5.23 -13.15 -4.44
C PHE A 123 3.81 -13.22 -5.01
N SER A 124 3.40 -12.20 -5.74
CA SER A 124 2.08 -12.17 -6.37
C SER A 124 2.01 -13.19 -7.52
N ALA A 125 0.80 -13.64 -7.86
CA ALA A 125 0.60 -14.56 -8.99
C ALA A 125 1.20 -14.01 -10.30
N VAL A 126 1.14 -12.70 -10.49
CA VAL A 126 1.75 -12.03 -11.65
C VAL A 126 3.27 -12.13 -11.64
N PHE A 127 3.88 -11.90 -10.47
CA PHE A 127 5.33 -12.04 -10.30
C PHE A 127 5.77 -13.45 -10.69
N VAL A 128 5.07 -14.46 -10.18
CA VAL A 128 5.33 -15.87 -10.47
C VAL A 128 5.15 -16.18 -11.96
N SER A 129 4.06 -15.72 -12.59
CA SER A 129 3.82 -15.96 -14.03
C SER A 129 4.89 -15.35 -14.93
N LEU A 130 5.41 -14.18 -14.55
CA LEU A 130 6.49 -13.53 -15.29
C LEU A 130 7.83 -14.27 -15.13
N ILE A 131 8.14 -14.73 -13.92
CA ILE A 131 9.33 -15.55 -13.69
C ILE A 131 9.22 -16.87 -14.47
N ASP A 132 8.05 -17.51 -14.46
CA ASP A 132 7.80 -18.73 -15.22
C ASP A 132 8.06 -18.54 -16.72
N ALA A 133 7.51 -17.47 -17.32
CA ALA A 133 7.78 -17.11 -18.71
C ALA A 133 9.28 -16.89 -18.97
N GLY A 134 9.98 -16.23 -18.04
CA GLY A 134 11.42 -15.99 -18.12
C GLY A 134 12.26 -17.25 -18.02
N GLU A 135 11.85 -18.21 -17.17
CA GLU A 135 12.50 -19.52 -17.05
C GLU A 135 12.31 -20.34 -18.33
N GLN A 136 11.07 -20.43 -18.84
CA GLN A 136 10.76 -21.20 -20.05
C GLN A 136 11.45 -20.66 -21.31
N THR A 137 11.63 -19.35 -21.40
CA THR A 137 12.27 -18.69 -22.56
C THR A 137 13.78 -18.48 -22.38
N GLY A 138 14.34 -18.78 -21.20
CA GLY A 138 15.74 -18.49 -20.87
C GLY A 138 16.05 -17.00 -20.73
N GLN A 139 15.04 -16.14 -20.60
CA GLN A 139 15.18 -14.67 -20.50
C GLN A 139 14.94 -14.15 -19.08
N LEU A 140 15.29 -14.95 -18.08
CA LEU A 140 15.11 -14.59 -16.67
C LEU A 140 15.71 -13.21 -16.29
N PRO A 141 16.92 -12.83 -16.72
CA PRO A 141 17.46 -11.51 -16.42
C PRO A 141 16.60 -10.36 -16.98
N VAL A 142 16.07 -10.50 -18.19
CA VAL A 142 15.21 -9.48 -18.82
C VAL A 142 13.91 -9.31 -18.03
N VAL A 143 13.31 -10.42 -17.62
CA VAL A 143 12.10 -10.42 -16.81
C VAL A 143 12.35 -9.77 -15.44
N LEU A 144 13.45 -10.11 -14.78
CA LEU A 144 13.83 -9.55 -13.48
C LEU A 144 14.07 -8.03 -13.57
N ASN A 145 14.76 -7.55 -14.62
CA ASN A 145 14.93 -6.12 -14.85
C ASN A 145 13.58 -5.40 -15.03
N ASN A 146 12.69 -5.97 -15.80
CA ASN A 146 11.35 -5.41 -16.01
C ASN A 146 10.51 -5.41 -14.72
N LEU A 147 10.57 -6.47 -13.92
CA LEU A 147 9.97 -6.56 -12.59
C LEU A 147 10.55 -5.51 -11.63
N PHE A 148 11.88 -5.38 -11.60
CA PHE A 148 12.58 -4.33 -10.84
C PHE A 148 12.05 -2.94 -11.18
N ASN A 149 12.01 -2.58 -12.46
CA ASN A 149 11.51 -1.28 -12.91
C ASN A 149 10.05 -1.06 -12.55
N THR A 150 9.22 -2.11 -12.62
CA THR A 150 7.79 -2.02 -12.30
C THR A 150 7.56 -1.87 -10.79
N LEU A 151 8.23 -2.67 -9.96
CA LEU A 151 8.14 -2.61 -8.51
C LEU A 151 8.71 -1.28 -7.96
N ARG A 152 9.84 -0.84 -8.52
CA ARG A 152 10.44 0.47 -8.21
C ARG A 152 9.47 1.62 -8.49
N TRP A 153 8.85 1.62 -9.65
CA TRP A 153 7.84 2.63 -9.99
C TRP A 153 6.67 2.64 -8.98
N GLN A 154 6.17 1.46 -8.59
CA GLN A 154 5.12 1.35 -7.56
C GLN A 154 5.58 1.88 -6.21
N ASP A 155 6.81 1.57 -5.79
CA ASP A 155 7.37 2.07 -4.53
C ASP A 155 7.58 3.59 -4.56
N GLU A 156 8.08 4.13 -5.68
CA GLU A 156 8.23 5.57 -5.90
C GLU A 156 6.89 6.30 -5.81
N LEU A 157 5.83 5.80 -6.48
CA LEU A 157 4.47 6.35 -6.38
C LEU A 157 3.95 6.34 -4.93
N MET A 158 4.12 5.23 -4.23
CA MET A 158 3.68 5.11 -2.85
C MET A 158 4.45 6.05 -1.92
N SER A 159 5.77 6.14 -2.09
CA SER A 159 6.65 7.03 -1.33
C SER A 159 6.30 8.50 -1.58
N GLN A 160 6.12 8.89 -2.84
CA GLN A 160 5.68 10.24 -3.20
C GLN A 160 4.34 10.56 -2.56
N THR A 161 3.34 9.68 -2.69
CA THR A 161 2.02 9.87 -2.06
C THR A 161 2.12 10.08 -0.55
N LYS A 162 2.93 9.27 0.15
CA LYS A 162 3.14 9.43 1.60
C LYS A 162 3.80 10.76 1.95
N LYS A 163 4.87 11.15 1.23
CA LYS A 163 5.57 12.44 1.44
C LYS A 163 4.62 13.62 1.24
N LEU A 164 3.80 13.55 0.21
CA LEU A 164 2.88 14.61 -0.16
C LEU A 164 1.73 14.77 0.85
N LEU A 165 1.28 13.69 1.48
CA LEU A 165 0.24 13.74 2.52
C LEU A 165 0.78 14.08 3.91
N ALA A 166 2.08 13.99 4.15
CA ALA A 166 2.67 14.19 5.47
C ALA A 166 2.44 15.62 6.00
N TYR A 167 2.69 16.65 5.17
CA TYR A 167 2.46 18.04 5.56
C TYR A 167 0.97 18.36 5.84
N PRO A 168 0.02 18.05 4.94
CA PRO A 168 -1.40 18.22 5.22
C PRO A 168 -1.88 17.48 6.48
N ALA A 169 -1.41 16.25 6.69
CA ALA A 169 -1.76 15.48 7.87
C ALA A 169 -1.25 16.13 9.16
N PHE A 170 -0.01 16.63 9.16
CA PHE A 170 0.55 17.36 10.31
C PHE A 170 -0.25 18.61 10.61
N VAL A 171 -0.52 19.46 9.61
CA VAL A 171 -1.32 20.67 9.77
C VAL A 171 -2.72 20.32 10.29
N ALA A 172 -3.38 19.31 9.72
CA ALA A 172 -4.70 18.88 10.18
C ALA A 172 -4.69 18.47 11.67
N VAL A 173 -3.68 17.73 12.12
CA VAL A 173 -3.54 17.33 13.53
C VAL A 173 -3.37 18.54 14.44
N VAL A 174 -2.48 19.47 14.09
CA VAL A 174 -2.26 20.70 14.89
C VAL A 174 -3.54 21.51 15.02
N VAL A 175 -4.26 21.66 13.92
CA VAL A 175 -5.51 22.42 13.89
C VAL A 175 -6.62 21.75 14.66
N LEU A 176 -6.81 20.45 14.46
CA LEU A 176 -7.80 19.69 15.25
C LEU A 176 -7.47 19.79 16.75
N GLY A 177 -6.19 19.75 17.12
CA GLY A 177 -5.74 19.99 18.49
C GLY A 177 -6.08 21.38 19.00
N ALA A 178 -5.85 22.42 18.20
CA ALA A 178 -6.20 23.80 18.56
C ALA A 178 -7.73 23.99 18.70
N VAL A 179 -8.51 23.46 17.75
CA VAL A 179 -9.97 23.49 17.83
C VAL A 179 -10.47 22.74 19.06
N ALA A 180 -9.96 21.55 19.33
CA ALA A 180 -10.31 20.80 20.53
C ALA A 180 -10.00 21.57 21.81
N PHE A 181 -8.83 22.21 21.91
CA PHE A 181 -8.47 23.06 23.04
C PHE A 181 -9.43 24.24 23.19
N LEU A 182 -9.73 24.95 22.12
CA LEU A 182 -10.68 26.06 22.14
C LEU A 182 -12.07 25.62 22.60
N MET A 183 -12.55 24.48 22.08
CA MET A 183 -13.89 23.94 22.39
C MET A 183 -13.99 23.38 23.81
N THR A 184 -12.93 22.77 24.34
CA THR A 184 -12.97 22.15 25.68
C THR A 184 -12.62 23.13 26.80
N TYR A 185 -11.82 24.14 26.51
CA TYR A 185 -11.33 25.08 27.55
C TYR A 185 -11.88 26.49 27.38
N LEU A 186 -11.64 27.13 26.22
CA LEU A 186 -11.97 28.56 26.05
C LEU A 186 -13.49 28.79 25.98
N VAL A 187 -14.19 28.01 25.18
CA VAL A 187 -15.64 28.21 24.94
C VAL A 187 -16.44 28.08 26.26
N PRO A 188 -16.27 27.03 27.10
CA PRO A 188 -16.98 26.90 28.37
C PRO A 188 -16.71 28.07 29.33
N GLN A 189 -15.47 28.61 29.42
CA GLN A 189 -15.16 29.77 30.27
C GLN A 189 -15.88 31.01 29.77
N MET A 190 -15.88 31.25 28.47
CA MET A 190 -16.57 32.43 27.90
C MET A 190 -18.09 32.36 28.08
N VAL A 191 -18.67 31.14 27.96
CA VAL A 191 -20.09 30.91 28.21
C VAL A 191 -20.47 31.20 29.67
N SER A 192 -19.66 30.75 30.63
CA SER A 192 -19.91 31.04 32.06
C SER A 192 -19.83 32.54 32.35
N PHE A 193 -18.87 33.24 31.75
CA PHE A 193 -18.73 34.69 31.86
C PHE A 193 -19.95 35.42 31.30
N LEU A 194 -20.42 35.07 30.09
CA LEU A 194 -21.59 35.72 29.48
C LEU A 194 -22.89 35.45 30.26
N ARG A 195 -23.08 34.24 30.81
CA ARG A 195 -24.21 33.92 31.67
C ARG A 195 -24.24 34.73 32.96
N ASN A 196 -23.08 34.93 33.58
CA ASN A 196 -22.95 35.70 34.80
C ASN A 196 -23.28 37.20 34.55
N MET A 197 -23.14 37.68 33.32
CA MET A 197 -23.53 39.03 32.90
C MET A 197 -25.03 39.20 32.60
N GLY A 198 -25.83 38.11 32.69
CA GLY A 198 -27.29 38.16 32.48
C GLY A 198 -27.73 38.42 31.04
N GLN A 199 -26.86 38.19 30.07
CA GLN A 199 -27.15 38.45 28.65
C GLN A 199 -27.77 37.26 27.94
N GLU A 200 -28.72 37.51 27.03
CA GLU A 200 -29.23 36.52 26.11
C GLU A 200 -28.15 36.17 25.06
N LEU A 201 -27.84 34.89 24.95
CA LEU A 201 -26.81 34.37 24.03
C LEU A 201 -27.31 34.43 22.59
N PRO A 202 -26.57 35.05 21.65
CA PRO A 202 -26.89 34.96 20.21
C PRO A 202 -26.91 33.55 19.67
N LEU A 203 -27.60 33.37 18.54
CA LEU A 203 -27.81 32.05 17.93
C LEU A 203 -26.48 31.35 17.56
N ASN A 204 -25.51 32.13 17.07
CA ASN A 204 -24.16 31.64 16.73
C ASN A 204 -23.42 31.08 17.95
N THR A 205 -23.54 31.76 19.09
CA THR A 205 -22.95 31.30 20.36
C THR A 205 -23.66 30.08 20.90
N LYS A 206 -24.98 29.94 20.73
CA LYS A 206 -25.73 28.73 21.11
C LYS A 206 -25.29 27.52 20.27
N ILE A 207 -25.06 27.69 18.97
CA ILE A 207 -24.51 26.63 18.09
C ILE A 207 -23.10 26.23 18.55
N LEU A 208 -22.24 27.21 18.83
CA LEU A 208 -20.87 26.95 19.30
C LEU A 208 -20.88 26.17 20.62
N ILE A 209 -21.77 26.52 21.56
CA ILE A 209 -21.96 25.81 22.84
C ILE A 209 -22.41 24.35 22.60
N ALA A 210 -23.35 24.13 21.69
CA ALA A 210 -23.82 22.78 21.35
C ALA A 210 -22.67 21.92 20.80
N ILE A 211 -21.84 22.50 19.92
CA ILE A 211 -20.65 21.83 19.39
C ILE A 211 -19.64 21.58 20.51
N SER A 212 -19.34 22.58 21.36
CA SER A 212 -18.43 22.42 22.50
C SER A 212 -18.89 21.33 23.47
N ASN A 213 -20.17 21.31 23.83
CA ASN A 213 -20.74 20.27 24.68
C ASN A 213 -20.61 18.87 24.05
N ALA A 214 -20.76 18.77 22.72
CA ALA A 214 -20.53 17.51 22.02
C ALA A 214 -19.05 17.09 22.12
N PHE A 215 -18.10 18.00 21.99
CA PHE A 215 -16.67 17.71 22.17
C PHE A 215 -16.34 17.27 23.60
N VAL A 216 -16.91 17.91 24.61
CA VAL A 216 -16.63 17.60 26.01
C VAL A 216 -17.26 16.27 26.45
N ASN A 217 -18.55 16.06 26.11
CA ASN A 217 -19.32 14.92 26.62
C ASN A 217 -19.23 13.68 25.73
N TYR A 218 -19.00 13.85 24.42
CA TYR A 218 -19.03 12.76 23.43
C TYR A 218 -17.74 12.61 22.63
N TRP A 219 -16.58 13.06 23.20
CA TRP A 219 -15.27 12.96 22.54
C TRP A 219 -14.95 11.52 22.10
N TRP A 220 -15.30 10.53 22.93
CA TRP A 220 -15.10 9.12 22.60
C TRP A 220 -15.95 8.66 21.39
N LEU A 221 -17.11 9.27 21.20
CA LEU A 221 -18.00 8.98 20.07
C LEU A 221 -17.48 9.69 18.80
N ILE A 222 -16.96 10.91 18.94
CA ILE A 222 -16.36 11.67 17.82
C ILE A 222 -15.13 10.93 17.25
N ILE A 223 -14.35 10.28 18.10
CA ILE A 223 -13.19 9.48 17.68
C ILE A 223 -13.59 8.04 17.33
N GLY A 224 -14.42 7.41 18.15
CA GLY A 224 -14.79 6.00 18.01
C GLY A 224 -15.72 5.72 16.84
N LEU A 225 -16.70 6.59 16.60
CA LEU A 225 -17.69 6.39 15.52
C LEU A 225 -17.05 6.32 14.12
N PRO A 226 -16.16 7.24 13.71
CA PRO A 226 -15.46 7.12 12.43
C PRO A 226 -14.64 5.85 12.30
N ILE A 227 -13.97 5.42 13.38
CA ILE A 227 -13.18 4.17 13.38
C ILE A 227 -14.10 2.97 13.16
N VAL A 228 -15.22 2.90 13.87
CA VAL A 228 -16.21 1.82 13.70
C VAL A 228 -16.81 1.84 12.29
N ILE A 229 -17.18 3.02 11.77
CA ILE A 229 -17.70 3.16 10.40
C ILE A 229 -16.66 2.64 9.38
N VAL A 230 -15.40 3.03 9.50
CA VAL A 230 -14.33 2.56 8.59
C VAL A 230 -14.16 1.03 8.70
N LEU A 231 -14.15 0.47 9.91
CA LEU A 231 -14.06 -0.98 10.11
C LEU A 231 -15.24 -1.73 9.47
N VAL A 232 -16.47 -1.26 9.70
CA VAL A 232 -17.68 -1.85 9.11
C VAL A 232 -17.65 -1.73 7.58
N LEU A 233 -17.28 -0.56 7.04
CA LEU A 233 -17.15 -0.37 5.59
C LEU A 233 -16.10 -1.32 4.99
N VAL A 234 -14.94 -1.44 5.61
CA VAL A 234 -13.88 -2.35 5.15
C VAL A 234 -14.35 -3.81 5.17
N THR A 235 -15.02 -4.25 6.24
CA THR A 235 -15.53 -5.63 6.33
C THR A 235 -16.64 -5.89 5.29
N VAL A 236 -17.57 -4.96 5.09
CA VAL A 236 -18.64 -5.08 4.08
C VAL A 236 -18.06 -5.13 2.65
N ILE A 237 -17.09 -4.26 2.35
CA ILE A 237 -16.43 -4.23 1.03
C ILE A 237 -15.64 -5.52 0.76
N GLN A 238 -15.00 -6.09 1.79
CA GLN A 238 -14.24 -7.35 1.64
C GLN A 238 -15.15 -8.58 1.52
N SER A 239 -16.30 -8.57 2.19
CA SER A 239 -17.21 -9.72 2.23
C SER A 239 -18.22 -9.75 1.06
N ASN A 240 -18.51 -8.61 0.44
CA ASN A 240 -19.53 -8.52 -0.62
C ASN A 240 -18.94 -8.01 -1.94
N PRO A 241 -18.90 -8.86 -3.01
CA PRO A 241 -18.38 -8.45 -4.32
C PRO A 241 -19.14 -7.27 -4.95
N GLN A 242 -20.46 -7.16 -4.73
CA GLN A 242 -21.26 -6.06 -5.25
C GLN A 242 -20.96 -4.74 -4.51
N ALA A 243 -20.76 -4.80 -3.19
CA ALA A 243 -20.33 -3.63 -2.40
C ALA A 243 -18.95 -3.15 -2.86
N ARG A 244 -18.02 -4.06 -3.11
CA ARG A 244 -16.71 -3.75 -3.66
C ARG A 244 -16.80 -3.10 -5.03
N TYR A 245 -17.63 -3.62 -5.93
CA TYR A 245 -17.84 -3.02 -7.25
C TYR A 245 -18.36 -1.59 -7.15
N ARG A 246 -19.42 -1.35 -6.35
CA ARG A 246 -19.98 0.00 -6.13
C ARG A 246 -18.97 0.97 -5.51
N PHE A 247 -18.20 0.50 -4.55
CA PHE A 247 -17.15 1.31 -3.92
C PHE A 247 -16.03 1.67 -4.89
N ASP A 248 -15.61 0.74 -5.73
CA ASP A 248 -14.59 0.96 -6.76
C ASP A 248 -15.11 1.88 -7.87
N MET A 249 -16.40 1.80 -8.22
CA MET A 249 -17.06 2.75 -9.11
C MET A 249 -17.12 4.16 -8.50
N LEU A 250 -17.48 4.27 -7.21
CA LEU A 250 -17.49 5.54 -6.51
C LEU A 250 -16.10 6.20 -6.49
N LYS A 251 -15.04 5.43 -6.25
CA LYS A 251 -13.65 5.94 -6.30
C LYS A 251 -13.31 6.55 -7.65
N LEU A 252 -13.75 5.94 -8.74
CA LEU A 252 -13.51 6.45 -10.09
C LEU A 252 -14.35 7.69 -10.42
N SER A 253 -15.52 7.86 -9.79
CA SER A 253 -16.42 9.00 -10.04
C SER A 253 -16.09 10.24 -9.20
N LEU A 254 -15.23 10.15 -8.20
CA LEU A 254 -14.82 11.30 -7.40
C LEU A 254 -14.11 12.37 -8.26
N PRO A 255 -14.47 13.66 -8.13
CA PRO A 255 -14.05 14.69 -9.10
C PRO A 255 -12.54 14.97 -9.09
N VAL A 256 -11.84 14.76 -7.99
CA VAL A 256 -10.39 15.05 -7.88
C VAL A 256 -9.55 13.78 -7.93
N THR A 257 -9.91 12.78 -7.13
CA THR A 257 -9.14 11.54 -6.98
C THR A 257 -9.46 10.51 -8.05
N GLY A 258 -10.67 10.53 -8.61
CA GLY A 258 -11.11 9.57 -9.62
C GLY A 258 -10.28 9.60 -10.90
N PRO A 259 -10.07 10.77 -11.53
CA PRO A 259 -9.22 10.87 -12.72
C PRO A 259 -7.77 10.43 -12.47
N ILE A 260 -7.21 10.72 -11.29
CA ILE A 260 -5.84 10.29 -10.93
C ILE A 260 -5.79 8.77 -10.78
N LEU A 261 -6.75 8.20 -10.06
CA LEU A 261 -6.83 6.74 -9.88
C LEU A 261 -6.99 6.02 -11.23
N HIS A 262 -7.83 6.55 -12.13
CA HIS A 262 -8.01 6.00 -13.46
C HIS A 262 -6.68 6.00 -14.26
N LYS A 263 -5.92 7.10 -14.22
CA LYS A 263 -4.60 7.20 -14.86
C LYS A 263 -3.60 6.19 -14.28
N ILE A 264 -3.56 6.03 -12.95
CA ILE A 264 -2.71 5.03 -12.28
C ILE A 264 -3.07 3.61 -12.75
N ILE A 265 -4.36 3.31 -12.86
CA ILE A 265 -4.84 2.00 -13.34
C ILE A 265 -4.42 1.78 -14.79
N MET A 266 -4.56 2.79 -15.65
CA MET A 266 -4.14 2.71 -17.08
C MET A 266 -2.62 2.53 -17.22
N ALA A 267 -1.81 3.27 -16.45
CA ALA A 267 -0.37 3.11 -16.42
C ALA A 267 0.04 1.69 -16.00
N ARG A 268 -0.57 1.20 -14.92
CA ARG A 268 -0.31 -0.14 -14.40
C ARG A 268 -0.71 -1.22 -15.41
N PHE A 269 -1.92 -1.14 -15.96
CA PHE A 269 -2.38 -2.04 -17.00
C PHE A 269 -1.41 -2.09 -18.18
N ALA A 270 -1.10 -0.94 -18.77
CA ALA A 270 -0.26 -0.86 -19.94
C ALA A 270 1.16 -1.42 -19.69
N ARG A 271 1.74 -1.14 -18.52
CA ARG A 271 3.07 -1.63 -18.13
C ARG A 271 3.11 -3.15 -18.00
N TYR A 272 2.18 -3.71 -17.25
CA TYR A 272 2.15 -5.18 -17.06
C TYR A 272 1.76 -5.90 -18.33
N PHE A 273 0.84 -5.36 -19.12
CA PHE A 273 0.47 -5.95 -20.39
C PHE A 273 1.62 -5.94 -21.40
N ALA A 274 2.34 -4.80 -21.49
CA ALA A 274 3.55 -4.71 -22.31
C ALA A 274 4.61 -5.75 -21.91
N LEU A 275 4.85 -5.87 -20.60
CA LEU A 275 5.83 -6.79 -20.05
C LEU A 275 5.46 -8.25 -20.37
N MET A 276 4.21 -8.65 -20.15
CA MET A 276 3.74 -10.00 -20.46
C MET A 276 3.82 -10.31 -21.96
N TYR A 277 3.48 -9.35 -22.81
CA TYR A 277 3.59 -9.50 -24.25
C TYR A 277 5.06 -9.64 -24.71
N GLN A 278 5.99 -8.84 -24.15
CA GLN A 278 7.42 -8.94 -24.41
C GLN A 278 8.03 -10.27 -23.99
N THR A 279 7.52 -10.88 -22.92
CA THR A 279 7.97 -12.19 -22.43
C THR A 279 7.31 -13.37 -23.14
N GLY A 280 6.47 -13.11 -24.17
CA GLY A 280 5.84 -14.14 -24.99
C GLY A 280 4.57 -14.75 -24.39
N ILE A 281 4.02 -14.17 -23.32
CA ILE A 281 2.74 -14.61 -22.75
C ILE A 281 1.63 -14.31 -23.78
N PRO A 282 0.75 -15.29 -24.10
CA PRO A 282 -0.35 -15.09 -25.03
C PRO A 282 -1.25 -13.92 -24.61
N ILE A 283 -1.75 -13.18 -25.59
CA ILE A 283 -2.55 -11.96 -25.36
C ILE A 283 -3.74 -12.20 -24.42
N LEU A 284 -4.47 -13.30 -24.62
CA LEU A 284 -5.63 -13.66 -23.82
C LEU A 284 -5.25 -13.94 -22.36
N ASP A 285 -4.16 -14.66 -22.12
CA ASP A 285 -3.67 -14.95 -20.79
C ASP A 285 -3.16 -13.66 -20.12
N ALA A 286 -2.45 -12.82 -20.87
CA ALA A 286 -1.98 -11.52 -20.37
C ALA A 286 -3.14 -10.62 -19.94
N ILE A 287 -4.24 -10.54 -20.70
CA ILE A 287 -5.44 -9.78 -20.31
C ILE A 287 -6.07 -10.36 -19.05
N LYS A 288 -6.20 -11.68 -18.96
CA LYS A 288 -6.74 -12.37 -17.78
C LYS A 288 -5.91 -12.14 -16.51
N ILE A 289 -4.59 -12.13 -16.64
CA ILE A 289 -3.69 -11.77 -15.56
C ILE A 289 -3.88 -10.30 -15.17
N CYS A 290 -4.04 -9.40 -16.15
CA CYS A 290 -4.29 -7.97 -15.91
C CYS A 290 -5.56 -7.71 -15.10
N GLU A 291 -6.62 -8.53 -15.21
CA GLU A 291 -7.84 -8.41 -14.40
C GLU A 291 -7.53 -8.38 -12.88
N ASN A 292 -6.54 -9.16 -12.45
CA ASN A 292 -6.13 -9.24 -11.05
C ASN A 292 -5.18 -8.11 -10.62
N ILE A 293 -4.46 -7.51 -11.58
CA ILE A 293 -3.43 -6.49 -11.32
C ILE A 293 -4.02 -5.09 -11.21
N VAL A 294 -5.06 -4.78 -11.99
CA VAL A 294 -5.58 -3.42 -12.10
C VAL A 294 -6.13 -2.85 -10.77
N GLY A 295 -6.48 -3.73 -9.81
CA GLY A 295 -6.83 -3.33 -8.45
C GLY A 295 -8.16 -2.57 -8.32
N ASN A 296 -8.97 -2.57 -9.38
CA ASN A 296 -10.31 -1.97 -9.41
C ASN A 296 -11.29 -2.93 -10.12
N ARG A 297 -12.38 -3.28 -9.43
CA ARG A 297 -13.31 -4.29 -9.93
C ARG A 297 -14.04 -3.87 -11.21
N VAL A 298 -14.33 -2.58 -11.36
CA VAL A 298 -15.01 -2.06 -12.57
C VAL A 298 -14.12 -2.22 -13.80
N VAL A 299 -12.83 -1.92 -13.67
CA VAL A 299 -11.86 -2.08 -14.76
C VAL A 299 -11.55 -3.56 -15.01
N ALA A 300 -11.48 -4.39 -13.96
CA ALA A 300 -11.33 -5.84 -14.10
C ALA A 300 -12.47 -6.46 -14.88
N ASP A 301 -13.72 -6.09 -14.60
CA ASP A 301 -14.90 -6.57 -15.34
C ASP A 301 -14.90 -6.06 -16.80
N ALA A 302 -14.35 -4.87 -17.05
CA ALA A 302 -14.16 -4.37 -18.43
C ALA A 302 -13.11 -5.20 -19.18
N LEU A 303 -11.99 -5.56 -18.54
CA LEU A 303 -10.98 -6.44 -19.12
C LEU A 303 -11.52 -7.85 -19.39
N SER A 304 -12.36 -8.38 -18.50
CA SER A 304 -13.03 -9.67 -18.71
C SER A 304 -13.94 -9.64 -19.94
N ARG A 305 -14.67 -8.52 -20.18
CA ARG A 305 -15.44 -8.34 -21.43
C ARG A 305 -14.54 -8.26 -22.66
N VAL A 306 -13.43 -7.52 -22.57
CA VAL A 306 -12.41 -7.44 -23.64
C VAL A 306 -11.87 -8.84 -23.96
N HIS A 307 -11.50 -9.60 -22.92
CA HIS A 307 -11.05 -10.98 -23.08
C HIS A 307 -12.07 -11.85 -23.82
N ALA A 308 -13.36 -11.78 -23.43
CA ALA A 308 -14.42 -12.55 -24.06
C ALA A 308 -14.61 -12.17 -25.55
N GLN A 309 -14.56 -10.87 -25.89
CA GLN A 309 -14.71 -10.39 -27.27
C GLN A 309 -13.51 -10.82 -28.15
N ILE A 310 -12.28 -10.69 -27.68
CA ILE A 310 -11.11 -11.14 -28.42
C ILE A 310 -11.14 -12.66 -28.61
N ASN A 311 -11.55 -13.41 -27.61
CA ASN A 311 -11.70 -14.87 -27.73
C ASN A 311 -12.81 -15.27 -28.72
N ALA A 312 -13.82 -14.40 -28.94
CA ALA A 312 -14.85 -14.58 -29.97
C ALA A 312 -14.40 -14.19 -31.38
N GLY A 313 -13.17 -13.63 -31.53
CA GLY A 313 -12.58 -13.28 -32.82
C GLY A 313 -12.63 -11.77 -33.14
N ASP A 314 -13.11 -10.92 -32.23
CA ASP A 314 -13.09 -9.48 -32.44
C ASP A 314 -11.65 -8.94 -32.40
N SER A 315 -11.39 -7.83 -33.13
CA SER A 315 -10.10 -7.18 -33.04
C SER A 315 -9.85 -6.60 -31.62
N MET A 316 -8.59 -6.60 -31.21
CA MET A 316 -8.22 -6.09 -29.88
C MET A 316 -8.66 -4.63 -29.70
N SER A 317 -8.36 -3.76 -30.66
CA SER A 317 -8.70 -2.34 -30.62
C SER A 317 -10.21 -2.09 -30.55
N GLU A 318 -11.02 -2.94 -31.17
CA GLU A 318 -12.48 -2.84 -31.13
C GLU A 318 -13.04 -3.30 -29.77
N SER A 319 -12.53 -4.40 -29.26
CA SER A 319 -12.90 -4.93 -27.95
C SER A 319 -12.61 -3.91 -26.82
N PHE A 320 -11.45 -3.26 -26.84
CA PHE A 320 -11.12 -2.19 -25.88
C PHE A 320 -12.02 -0.95 -26.03
N ARG A 321 -12.40 -0.60 -27.25
CA ARG A 321 -13.36 0.50 -27.51
C ARG A 321 -14.74 0.19 -26.96
N ASN A 322 -15.24 -1.00 -27.24
CA ASN A 322 -16.58 -1.45 -26.83
C ASN A 322 -16.71 -1.57 -25.31
N ALA A 323 -15.61 -1.83 -24.59
CA ALA A 323 -15.59 -1.85 -23.13
C ALA A 323 -15.90 -0.49 -22.49
N GLY A 324 -15.73 0.64 -23.21
CA GLY A 324 -16.18 1.99 -22.85
C GLY A 324 -15.42 2.67 -21.69
N LEU A 325 -14.47 1.98 -21.05
CA LEU A 325 -13.69 2.48 -19.90
C LEU A 325 -12.28 2.93 -20.26
N PHE A 326 -11.81 2.55 -21.43
CA PHE A 326 -10.45 2.84 -21.86
C PHE A 326 -10.40 4.17 -22.61
N PRO A 327 -9.50 5.11 -22.22
CA PRO A 327 -9.36 6.38 -22.93
C PRO A 327 -8.99 6.20 -24.40
N GLN A 328 -9.39 7.15 -25.23
CA GLN A 328 -9.13 7.10 -26.68
C GLN A 328 -7.64 6.91 -27.01
N LEU A 329 -6.72 7.48 -26.20
CA LEU A 329 -5.28 7.27 -26.37
C LEU A 329 -4.93 5.79 -26.28
N VAL A 330 -5.43 5.08 -25.28
CA VAL A 330 -5.18 3.63 -25.08
C VAL A 330 -5.67 2.85 -26.30
N VAL A 331 -6.93 3.09 -26.72
CA VAL A 331 -7.53 2.39 -27.85
C VAL A 331 -6.75 2.66 -29.16
N ARG A 332 -6.30 3.91 -29.39
CA ARG A 332 -5.49 4.26 -30.57
C ARG A 332 -4.14 3.56 -30.55
N MET A 333 -3.45 3.56 -29.42
CA MET A 333 -2.13 2.94 -29.31
C MET A 333 -2.20 1.40 -29.45
N ILE A 334 -3.25 0.79 -28.90
CA ILE A 334 -3.54 -0.64 -29.12
C ILE A 334 -3.76 -0.90 -30.61
N LYS A 335 -4.56 -0.08 -31.32
CA LYS A 335 -4.79 -0.22 -32.75
C LYS A 335 -3.49 -0.09 -33.56
N VAL A 336 -2.62 0.84 -33.19
CA VAL A 336 -1.31 1.00 -33.84
C VAL A 336 -0.46 -0.27 -33.60
N GLY A 337 -0.39 -0.73 -32.36
CA GLY A 337 0.34 -1.95 -32.02
C GLY A 337 -0.19 -3.20 -32.73
N GLU A 338 -1.52 -3.35 -32.81
CA GLU A 338 -2.20 -4.45 -33.51
C GLU A 338 -1.87 -4.44 -35.01
N ASN A 339 -1.90 -3.28 -35.67
CA ASN A 339 -1.63 -3.16 -37.10
C ASN A 339 -0.14 -3.30 -37.46
N THR A 340 0.76 -2.91 -36.57
CA THR A 340 2.22 -2.91 -36.81
C THR A 340 2.94 -4.12 -36.22
N GLY A 341 2.27 -4.92 -35.40
CA GLY A 341 2.90 -5.99 -34.61
C GLY A 341 3.75 -5.49 -33.44
N GLY A 342 3.86 -4.16 -33.24
CA GLY A 342 4.64 -3.53 -32.16
C GLY A 342 3.80 -3.17 -30.94
N LEU A 343 3.01 -4.11 -30.42
CA LEU A 343 2.10 -3.88 -29.30
C LEU A 343 2.84 -3.53 -28.02
N ASP A 344 4.00 -4.16 -27.77
CA ASP A 344 4.89 -3.89 -26.64
C ASP A 344 5.31 -2.42 -26.58
N LYS A 345 5.82 -1.89 -27.67
CA LYS A 345 6.24 -0.48 -27.76
C LYS A 345 5.06 0.48 -27.58
N SER A 346 3.92 0.15 -28.20
CA SER A 346 2.70 0.95 -28.08
C SER A 346 2.20 1.01 -26.64
N LEU A 347 2.20 -0.11 -25.93
CA LEU A 347 1.80 -0.21 -24.53
C LEU A 347 2.79 0.49 -23.58
N LEU A 348 4.10 0.38 -23.82
CA LEU A 348 5.11 1.12 -23.06
C LEU A 348 4.94 2.63 -23.22
N ASN A 349 4.63 3.11 -24.42
CA ASN A 349 4.33 4.53 -24.65
C ASN A 349 3.10 4.99 -23.87
N ILE A 350 2.05 4.16 -23.77
CA ILE A 350 0.88 4.42 -22.91
C ILE A 350 1.32 4.56 -21.46
N SER A 351 2.12 3.60 -20.96
CA SER A 351 2.61 3.63 -19.58
C SER A 351 3.39 4.91 -19.32
N TYR A 352 4.36 5.26 -20.17
CA TYR A 352 5.16 6.47 -20.03
C TYR A 352 4.32 7.75 -20.00
N PHE A 353 3.32 7.84 -20.90
CA PHE A 353 2.41 8.99 -20.93
C PHE A 353 1.62 9.14 -19.64
N TYR A 354 1.03 8.03 -19.16
CA TYR A 354 0.24 8.08 -17.93
C TYR A 354 1.09 8.24 -16.67
N ASP A 355 2.32 7.75 -16.63
CA ASP A 355 3.23 8.00 -15.52
C ASP A 355 3.49 9.50 -15.33
N ARG A 356 3.77 10.21 -16.43
CA ARG A 356 3.93 11.66 -16.41
C ARG A 356 2.65 12.37 -15.98
N ASP A 357 1.52 11.95 -16.56
CA ASP A 357 0.20 12.54 -16.30
C ASP A 357 -0.26 12.32 -14.84
N VAL A 358 0.08 11.18 -14.23
CA VAL A 358 -0.14 10.89 -12.81
C VAL A 358 0.68 11.85 -11.94
N ASN A 359 1.99 11.97 -12.21
CA ASN A 359 2.86 12.86 -11.45
C ASN A 359 2.39 14.32 -11.51
N ASP A 360 2.04 14.82 -12.70
CA ASP A 360 1.52 16.17 -12.90
C ASP A 360 0.19 16.39 -12.16
N SER A 361 -0.71 15.39 -12.22
CA SER A 361 -2.02 15.46 -11.55
C SER A 361 -1.89 15.42 -10.03
N MET A 362 -0.97 14.61 -9.50
CA MET A 362 -0.66 14.56 -8.07
C MET A 362 -0.11 15.90 -7.58
N GLN A 363 0.83 16.50 -8.30
CA GLN A 363 1.38 17.80 -7.94
C GLN A 363 0.32 18.92 -7.97
N LYS A 364 -0.59 18.92 -8.97
CA LYS A 364 -1.72 19.85 -9.03
C LYS A 364 -2.66 19.69 -7.83
N MET A 365 -3.02 18.44 -7.50
CA MET A 365 -3.87 18.16 -6.34
C MET A 365 -3.28 18.72 -5.05
N LEU A 366 -1.97 18.57 -4.86
CA LEU A 366 -1.28 19.06 -3.67
C LEU A 366 -1.28 20.58 -3.56
N LYS A 367 -0.98 21.26 -4.68
CA LYS A 367 -1.04 22.73 -4.72
C LYS A 367 -2.42 23.27 -4.40
N MET A 368 -3.49 22.47 -4.58
CA MET A 368 -4.87 22.86 -4.21
C MET A 368 -5.18 22.58 -2.73
N ILE A 369 -4.51 21.62 -2.10
CA ILE A 369 -4.76 21.28 -0.68
C ILE A 369 -4.36 22.44 0.23
N GLU A 370 -3.24 23.12 -0.02
CA GLU A 370 -2.74 24.18 0.84
C GLU A 370 -3.71 25.39 0.92
N PRO A 371 -4.17 25.99 -0.19
CA PRO A 371 -5.21 27.02 -0.14
C PRO A 371 -6.52 26.54 0.49
N ALA A 372 -6.94 25.32 0.17
CA ALA A 372 -8.17 24.75 0.74
C ALA A 372 -8.09 24.61 2.26
N LEU A 373 -6.98 24.10 2.79
CA LEU A 373 -6.72 24.04 4.23
C LEU A 373 -6.74 25.45 4.86
N THR A 374 -6.08 26.42 4.25
CA THR A 374 -6.02 27.79 4.75
C THR A 374 -7.43 28.42 4.84
N VAL A 375 -8.26 28.23 3.80
CA VAL A 375 -9.63 28.75 3.79
C VAL A 375 -10.50 28.05 4.83
N ILE A 376 -10.42 26.73 4.95
CA ILE A 376 -11.18 25.95 5.95
C ILE A 376 -10.79 26.38 7.36
N LEU A 377 -9.48 26.52 7.63
CA LEU A 377 -8.96 26.93 8.91
C LEU A 377 -9.35 28.35 9.27
N GLY A 378 -9.14 29.28 8.33
CA GLY A 378 -9.51 30.68 8.50
C GLY A 378 -11.02 30.80 8.77
N GLY A 379 -11.84 30.02 8.06
CA GLY A 379 -13.29 29.96 8.28
C GLY A 379 -13.68 29.45 9.68
N ILE A 380 -13.07 28.36 10.14
CA ILE A 380 -13.30 27.81 11.49
C ILE A 380 -12.91 28.82 12.56
N LEU A 381 -11.70 29.40 12.45
CA LEU A 381 -11.21 30.39 13.42
C LEU A 381 -12.08 31.66 13.40
N ALA A 382 -12.44 32.15 12.22
CA ALA A 382 -13.32 33.30 12.10
C ALA A 382 -14.69 33.04 12.76
N PHE A 383 -15.28 31.85 12.51
CA PHE A 383 -16.55 31.45 13.14
C PHE A 383 -16.45 31.43 14.67
N ILE A 384 -15.38 30.85 15.23
CA ILE A 384 -15.14 30.80 16.67
C ILE A 384 -14.99 32.26 17.22
N MET A 385 -14.15 33.07 16.57
CA MET A 385 -13.92 34.46 16.99
C MET A 385 -15.20 35.27 16.97
N PHE A 386 -15.99 35.24 15.89
CA PHE A 386 -17.26 35.97 15.83
C PHE A 386 -18.27 35.46 16.87
N SER A 387 -18.33 34.15 17.11
CA SER A 387 -19.26 33.56 18.09
C SER A 387 -18.90 33.90 19.54
N VAL A 388 -17.60 34.12 19.81
CA VAL A 388 -17.09 34.45 21.15
C VAL A 388 -17.04 35.98 21.38
N LEU A 389 -16.48 36.76 20.43
CA LEU A 389 -16.27 38.20 20.62
C LEU A 389 -17.55 39.01 20.32
N GLY A 390 -18.44 38.53 19.45
CA GLY A 390 -19.69 39.25 19.13
C GLY A 390 -20.49 39.65 20.38
N PRO A 391 -20.86 38.68 21.25
CA PRO A 391 -21.57 38.99 22.49
C PRO A 391 -20.82 39.91 23.44
N VAL A 392 -19.47 39.82 23.46
CA VAL A 392 -18.63 40.68 24.30
C VAL A 392 -18.72 42.11 23.80
N TYR A 393 -18.60 42.38 22.51
CA TYR A 393 -18.76 43.71 21.94
C TYR A 393 -20.18 44.29 22.13
N ASP A 394 -21.21 43.46 21.97
CA ASP A 394 -22.60 43.86 22.22
C ASP A 394 -22.81 44.26 23.68
N THR A 395 -22.12 43.64 24.62
CA THR A 395 -22.17 43.94 26.04
C THR A 395 -21.52 45.31 26.32
N PHE A 396 -20.33 45.53 25.77
CA PHE A 396 -19.65 46.84 25.93
C PHE A 396 -20.42 47.97 25.24
N GLY A 397 -21.05 47.74 24.10
CA GLY A 397 -21.88 48.72 23.41
C GLY A 397 -23.16 49.11 24.14
N LYS A 398 -23.68 48.25 25.04
CA LYS A 398 -24.85 48.51 25.88
C LYS A 398 -24.51 49.18 27.22
N LEU A 399 -23.27 49.12 27.66
CA LEU A 399 -22.77 49.89 28.77
C LEU A 399 -22.58 51.37 28.28
N LYS A 400 -23.69 52.13 28.19
CA LYS A 400 -23.62 53.58 28.04
C LYS A 400 -22.98 54.14 29.33
N PHE A 401 -21.81 54.75 29.23
CA PHE A 401 -21.26 55.63 30.22
C PHE A 401 -22.15 56.86 30.34
#